data_41df1b5a6dca96b56711e7fa2c0463ad
#
_entry.id   41df1b5a6dca96b56711e7fa2c0463ad
#
_cell.length_a   1.000
_cell.length_b   1.000
_cell.length_c   1.000
_cell.angle_alpha   90.00
_cell.angle_beta   90.00
_cell.angle_gamma   90.00
#
_symmetry.space_group_name_H-M   'P 1'
#
loop_
_entity.id
_entity.type
_entity.pdbx_description
1 polymer ?
#
loop_
_entity_poly.entity_id
_entity_poly.type
_entity_poly.pdbx_seq_one_letter_code
_entity_poly.pdbx_strand_id
1 'polypeptide(L)'
;KRGEQEAMIKMPLGIMLYDKDRQIQWINPYLQMYLHGKDIIGSSISSVDKELAKYVDDAIKSNSNQNKIIKWGDRKFEMVVQDDLGVVYLLDITRYANIEEKYKQERLAIGLIFIDNYDELSQSMSDQNLTNMSSYVQNALSNYAGQFNSYLKRIDEDHFILLTHMHDLAKMEEDKFSILDKVRTESSRKNMPLTLSIGIAFGSESLNEIADQAQSNLDLALGRGGDQVVVKQSGHEAHFYGGKSNPMEKRTRVRARMVSQALVELFKGVDHVFVQGHRNPDLDAIGSAIGIVKIARIHGVKASVVLDVDHVNYDVGRLIAKMQAAGIDKDVFISPKDALEEATDESLLVLTDHSKYSITYDPELYDRLKN
;
A
#
# COMPACT_ATOMS: atom_id res chain seq x y z
N LYS A 1 23.20 61.22 7.23
CA LYS A 1 21.90 61.30 7.99
C LYS A 1 20.67 60.95 7.14
N ARG A 2 20.51 61.53 5.90
CA ARG A 2 19.30 61.23 5.08
C ARG A 2 19.36 59.82 4.49
N GLY A 3 20.50 59.33 4.04
CA GLY A 3 20.68 57.95 3.54
C GLY A 3 20.58 56.89 4.61
N GLU A 4 21.00 57.17 5.83
CA GLU A 4 20.89 56.27 6.99
C GLU A 4 19.39 56.08 7.38
N GLN A 5 18.62 57.17 7.37
CA GLN A 5 17.20 57.13 7.64
C GLN A 5 16.43 56.40 6.54
N GLU A 6 16.76 56.62 5.26
CA GLU A 6 16.16 55.89 4.15
C GLU A 6 16.51 54.39 4.19
N ALA A 7 17.70 54.03 4.59
CA ALA A 7 18.09 52.63 4.76
C ALA A 7 17.29 51.96 5.88
N MET A 8 17.13 52.64 7.04
CA MET A 8 16.31 52.12 8.15
C MET A 8 14.82 51.95 7.80
N ILE A 9 14.28 52.82 6.96
CA ILE A 9 12.88 52.73 6.50
C ILE A 9 12.67 51.56 5.55
N LYS A 10 13.68 51.25 4.71
CA LYS A 10 13.59 50.21 3.68
C LYS A 10 13.99 48.83 4.19
N MET A 11 14.61 48.73 5.36
CA MET A 11 14.89 47.43 5.98
C MET A 11 13.60 46.77 6.46
N PRO A 12 13.34 45.48 6.12
CA PRO A 12 12.16 44.77 6.59
C PRO A 12 12.29 44.30 8.04
N LEU A 13 12.69 45.24 8.91
CA LEU A 13 12.96 45.03 10.34
C LEU A 13 12.11 45.99 11.16
N GLY A 14 11.11 45.44 11.86
CA GLY A 14 10.37 46.15 12.87
C GLY A 14 11.13 46.22 14.19
N ILE A 15 11.19 47.36 14.79
CA ILE A 15 11.82 47.60 16.13
C ILE A 15 10.77 48.28 17.01
N MET A 16 10.54 47.68 18.19
CA MET A 16 9.63 48.20 19.21
C MET A 16 10.37 48.29 20.52
N LEU A 17 10.36 49.48 21.13
CA LEU A 17 10.85 49.70 22.48
C LEU A 17 9.68 49.74 23.46
N TYR A 18 9.84 49.09 24.60
CA TYR A 18 8.82 49.05 25.66
C TYR A 18 9.47 49.25 27.03
N ASP A 19 8.69 49.75 27.99
CA ASP A 19 9.15 49.95 29.37
C ASP A 19 8.82 48.72 30.25
N LYS A 20 9.12 48.87 31.56
CA LYS A 20 8.90 47.81 32.56
C LYS A 20 7.42 47.41 32.72
N ASP A 21 6.51 48.33 32.40
CA ASP A 21 5.05 48.12 32.45
C ASP A 21 4.49 47.62 31.11
N ARG A 22 5.39 47.21 30.18
CA ARG A 22 5.02 46.77 28.80
C ARG A 22 4.29 47.83 27.98
N GLN A 23 4.55 49.10 28.26
CA GLN A 23 4.04 50.22 27.47
C GLN A 23 5.02 50.49 26.33
N ILE A 24 4.50 50.65 25.10
CA ILE A 24 5.30 50.92 23.90
C ILE A 24 5.79 52.36 23.96
N GLN A 25 7.10 52.52 24.01
CA GLN A 25 7.75 53.85 24.08
C GLN A 25 8.11 54.38 22.69
N TRP A 26 8.44 53.49 21.77
CA TRP A 26 8.86 53.88 20.43
C TRP A 26 8.77 52.69 19.47
N ILE A 27 8.50 53.03 18.20
CA ILE A 27 8.57 52.08 17.07
C ILE A 27 9.29 52.71 15.90
N ASN A 28 9.98 51.90 15.10
CA ASN A 28 10.63 52.38 13.91
C ASN A 28 9.63 52.63 12.75
N PRO A 29 10.05 53.40 11.70
CA PRO A 29 9.16 53.68 10.57
C PRO A 29 8.61 52.45 9.83
N TYR A 30 9.38 51.38 9.74
CA TYR A 30 8.92 50.13 9.13
C TYR A 30 7.70 49.56 9.87
N LEU A 31 7.78 49.47 11.19
CA LEU A 31 6.69 48.96 12.01
C LEU A 31 5.48 49.91 11.99
N GLN A 32 5.72 51.22 11.96
CA GLN A 32 4.65 52.20 11.81
C GLN A 32 3.91 52.07 10.48
N MET A 33 4.62 51.79 9.36
CA MET A 33 4.01 51.50 8.06
C MET A 33 3.19 50.21 8.09
N TYR A 34 3.70 49.13 8.69
CA TYR A 34 3.00 47.88 8.86
C TYR A 34 1.69 48.05 9.64
N LEU A 35 1.68 48.89 10.65
CA LEU A 35 0.51 49.22 11.46
C LEU A 35 -0.44 50.23 10.79
N HIS A 36 -0.22 50.57 9.51
CA HIS A 36 -1.01 51.55 8.76
C HIS A 36 -1.14 52.91 9.44
N GLY A 37 -0.10 53.35 10.10
CA GLY A 37 -0.04 54.64 10.76
C GLY A 37 -0.87 54.76 12.07
N LYS A 38 -1.35 53.62 12.62
CA LYS A 38 -1.96 53.62 13.95
C LYS A 38 -0.97 54.09 14.98
N ASP A 39 -1.38 55.07 15.78
CA ASP A 39 -0.60 55.53 16.94
C ASP A 39 -0.76 54.50 18.07
N ILE A 40 0.35 53.83 18.39
CA ILE A 40 0.39 52.82 19.45
C ILE A 40 1.37 53.19 20.57
N ILE A 41 2.00 54.36 20.46
CA ILE A 41 2.91 54.85 21.49
C ILE A 41 2.12 55.14 22.78
N GLY A 42 2.62 54.69 23.92
CA GLY A 42 1.95 54.75 25.20
C GLY A 42 0.90 53.66 25.44
N SER A 43 0.60 52.84 24.46
CA SER A 43 -0.28 51.69 24.62
C SER A 43 0.48 50.47 25.11
N SER A 44 -0.21 49.56 25.83
CA SER A 44 0.36 48.28 26.21
C SER A 44 0.49 47.36 24.99
N ILE A 45 1.50 46.53 24.94
CA ILE A 45 1.63 45.53 23.84
C ILE A 45 0.41 44.68 23.73
N SER A 46 -0.24 44.31 24.85
CA SER A 46 -1.46 43.49 24.90
C SER A 46 -2.70 44.22 24.36
N SER A 47 -2.72 45.55 24.39
CA SER A 47 -3.83 46.30 23.79
C SER A 47 -3.69 46.45 22.27
N VAL A 48 -2.47 46.38 21.77
CA VAL A 48 -2.19 46.40 20.32
C VAL A 48 -2.49 45.06 19.69
N ASP A 49 -1.92 44.02 20.27
CA ASP A 49 -2.15 42.65 19.83
C ASP A 49 -1.92 41.62 20.98
N LYS A 50 -2.90 40.80 21.27
CA LYS A 50 -2.86 39.83 22.38
C LYS A 50 -1.90 38.67 22.10
N GLU A 51 -1.81 38.24 20.84
CA GLU A 51 -0.91 37.15 20.46
C GLU A 51 0.56 37.61 20.50
N LEU A 52 0.83 38.81 19.98
CA LEU A 52 2.16 39.40 20.09
C LEU A 52 2.60 39.54 21.55
N ALA A 53 1.74 40.05 22.44
CA ALA A 53 2.04 40.17 23.87
C ALA A 53 2.38 38.80 24.49
N LYS A 54 1.60 37.77 24.15
CA LYS A 54 1.87 36.39 24.61
C LYS A 54 3.21 35.89 24.12
N TYR A 55 3.57 36.14 22.86
CA TYR A 55 4.86 35.72 22.31
C TYR A 55 6.03 36.44 23.01
N VAL A 56 5.88 37.73 23.30
CA VAL A 56 6.87 38.52 24.06
C VAL A 56 7.02 37.96 25.47
N ASP A 57 5.93 37.74 26.19
CA ASP A 57 5.95 37.18 27.55
C ASP A 57 6.56 35.78 27.61
N ASP A 58 6.25 34.92 26.63
CA ASP A 58 6.81 33.58 26.53
C ASP A 58 8.33 33.63 26.28
N ALA A 59 8.79 34.52 25.42
CA ALA A 59 10.22 34.70 25.15
C ALA A 59 10.98 35.17 26.40
N ILE A 60 10.40 36.07 27.17
CA ILE A 60 10.98 36.57 28.42
C ILE A 60 11.03 35.47 29.47
N LYS A 61 9.94 34.72 29.68
CA LYS A 61 9.88 33.61 30.66
C LYS A 61 10.89 32.51 30.37
N SER A 62 11.11 32.21 29.08
CA SER A 62 12.08 31.18 28.65
C SER A 62 13.53 31.61 28.77
N ASN A 63 13.79 32.88 29.09
CA ASN A 63 15.15 33.49 29.13
C ASN A 63 15.99 33.14 27.89
N SER A 64 15.33 33.01 26.77
CA SER A 64 15.89 32.47 25.54
C SER A 64 15.99 33.60 24.52
N ASN A 65 17.24 33.98 24.21
CA ASN A 65 17.55 34.80 23.03
C ASN A 65 17.30 34.02 21.71
N GLN A 66 16.51 32.97 21.74
CA GLN A 66 16.24 32.17 20.55
C GLN A 66 15.23 32.88 19.64
N ASN A 67 15.56 32.94 18.38
CA ASN A 67 14.70 33.47 17.34
C ASN A 67 13.42 32.61 17.26
N LYS A 68 12.27 33.24 17.40
CA LYS A 68 10.97 32.59 17.31
C LYS A 68 10.23 33.10 16.09
N ILE A 69 9.76 32.19 15.25
CA ILE A 69 8.90 32.56 14.12
C ILE A 69 7.47 32.72 14.65
N ILE A 70 6.91 33.90 14.42
CA ILE A 70 5.55 34.24 14.79
C ILE A 70 4.74 34.67 13.56
N LYS A 71 3.43 34.45 13.61
CA LYS A 71 2.48 35.03 12.65
C LYS A 71 1.81 36.22 13.31
N TRP A 72 1.95 37.40 12.72
CA TRP A 72 1.29 38.60 13.19
C TRP A 72 0.53 39.25 12.03
N GLY A 73 -0.79 39.26 12.12
CA GLY A 73 -1.65 39.66 11.00
C GLY A 73 -1.48 38.74 9.80
N ASP A 74 -1.19 39.33 8.64
CA ASP A 74 -0.94 38.64 7.37
C ASP A 74 0.52 38.29 7.11
N ARG A 75 1.42 38.61 8.05
CA ARG A 75 2.87 38.43 7.90
C ARG A 75 3.46 37.45 8.90
N LYS A 76 4.61 36.89 8.51
CA LYS A 76 5.46 36.02 9.35
C LYS A 76 6.71 36.80 9.73
N PHE A 77 6.99 36.85 11.02
CA PHE A 77 8.16 37.55 11.56
C PHE A 77 9.05 36.56 12.32
N GLU A 78 10.33 36.71 12.14
CA GLU A 78 11.32 36.19 13.09
C GLU A 78 11.49 37.21 14.21
N MET A 79 11.10 36.83 15.43
CA MET A 79 11.07 37.73 16.60
C MET A 79 12.24 37.43 17.54
N VAL A 80 12.90 38.47 17.98
CA VAL A 80 13.90 38.41 19.03
C VAL A 80 13.50 39.43 20.11
N VAL A 81 13.48 38.99 21.36
CA VAL A 81 13.17 39.87 22.52
C VAL A 81 14.43 40.02 23.35
N GLN A 82 14.86 41.27 23.61
CA GLN A 82 15.91 41.63 24.54
C GLN A 82 15.30 42.39 25.71
N ASP A 83 14.89 41.65 26.76
CA ASP A 83 14.15 42.21 27.89
C ASP A 83 14.97 43.17 28.74
N ASP A 84 16.27 42.93 28.86
CA ASP A 84 17.21 43.83 29.53
C ASP A 84 17.26 45.23 28.90
N LEU A 85 17.04 45.32 27.61
CA LEU A 85 16.95 46.56 26.84
C LEU A 85 15.53 47.04 26.58
N GLY A 86 14.54 46.25 26.90
CA GLY A 86 13.12 46.52 26.59
C GLY A 86 12.89 46.63 25.08
N VAL A 87 13.47 45.74 24.28
CA VAL A 87 13.40 45.79 22.81
C VAL A 87 12.85 44.51 22.24
N VAL A 88 11.94 44.64 21.26
CA VAL A 88 11.48 43.55 20.37
C VAL A 88 11.94 43.87 18.96
N TYR A 89 12.66 42.94 18.36
CA TYR A 89 13.00 42.95 16.95
C TYR A 89 12.08 42.01 16.20
N LEU A 90 11.57 42.46 15.05
CA LEU A 90 10.64 41.73 14.20
C LEU A 90 11.16 41.76 12.75
N LEU A 91 11.94 40.77 12.35
CA LEU A 91 12.38 40.62 10.98
C LEU A 91 11.26 40.02 10.12
N ASP A 92 10.80 40.78 9.12
CA ASP A 92 9.78 40.31 8.20
C ASP A 92 10.37 39.20 7.27
N ILE A 93 9.99 37.99 7.53
CA ILE A 93 10.37 36.79 6.77
C ILE A 93 9.24 36.24 5.91
N THR A 94 8.14 36.98 5.75
CA THR A 94 6.93 36.53 5.05
C THR A 94 7.25 35.94 3.68
N ARG A 95 8.03 36.66 2.87
CA ARG A 95 8.43 36.21 1.54
C ARG A 95 9.24 34.92 1.59
N TYR A 96 10.21 34.86 2.49
CA TYR A 96 11.07 33.68 2.66
C TYR A 96 10.27 32.48 3.14
N ALA A 97 9.45 32.65 4.18
CA ALA A 97 8.62 31.59 4.73
C ALA A 97 7.58 31.06 3.72
N ASN A 98 7.03 31.94 2.89
CA ASN A 98 6.10 31.51 1.82
C ASN A 98 6.82 30.77 0.70
N ILE A 99 8.03 31.17 0.34
CA ILE A 99 8.86 30.44 -0.64
C ILE A 99 9.24 29.06 -0.09
N GLU A 100 9.66 28.99 1.17
CA GLU A 100 10.00 27.73 1.82
C GLU A 100 8.81 26.78 1.91
N GLU A 101 7.64 27.29 2.27
CA GLU A 101 6.39 26.52 2.33
C GLU A 101 6.02 26.01 0.94
N LYS A 102 6.06 26.90 -0.07
CA LYS A 102 5.81 26.52 -1.46
C LYS A 102 6.81 25.49 -1.96
N TYR A 103 8.08 25.65 -1.66
CA TYR A 103 9.11 24.67 -1.99
C TYR A 103 8.83 23.29 -1.37
N LYS A 104 8.43 23.25 -0.09
CA LYS A 104 8.04 21.98 0.58
C LYS A 104 6.83 21.34 -0.08
N GLN A 105 5.84 22.14 -0.46
CA GLN A 105 4.61 21.67 -1.12
C GLN A 105 4.84 21.18 -2.55
N GLU A 106 5.77 21.81 -3.28
CA GLU A 106 6.09 21.45 -4.67
C GLU A 106 7.17 20.37 -4.79
N ARG A 107 7.71 19.84 -3.68
CA ARG A 107 8.64 18.70 -3.73
C ARG A 107 7.97 17.49 -4.36
N LEU A 108 8.77 16.77 -5.16
CA LEU A 108 8.31 15.57 -5.85
C LEU A 108 8.18 14.38 -4.88
N ALA A 109 7.12 13.61 -5.07
CA ALA A 109 6.94 12.27 -4.54
C ALA A 109 6.82 11.28 -5.70
N ILE A 110 7.44 10.12 -5.55
CA ILE A 110 7.39 9.02 -6.50
C ILE A 110 6.60 7.89 -5.89
N GLY A 111 5.60 7.39 -6.61
CA GLY A 111 4.84 6.21 -6.27
C GLY A 111 5.06 5.11 -7.28
N LEU A 112 5.29 3.89 -6.82
CA LEU A 112 5.28 2.69 -7.62
C LEU A 112 4.02 1.91 -7.29
N ILE A 113 3.27 1.53 -8.32
CA ILE A 113 2.00 0.81 -8.20
C ILE A 113 2.15 -0.53 -8.87
N PHE A 114 1.76 -1.58 -8.17
CA PHE A 114 1.75 -2.96 -8.62
C PHE A 114 0.33 -3.52 -8.58
N ILE A 115 -0.07 -4.23 -9.64
CA ILE A 115 -1.33 -4.97 -9.67
C ILE A 115 -1.08 -6.35 -9.08
N ASP A 116 -1.59 -6.56 -7.87
CA ASP A 116 -1.48 -7.87 -7.23
C ASP A 116 -2.23 -8.94 -8.05
N ASN A 117 -1.69 -10.14 -8.12
CA ASN A 117 -2.27 -11.32 -8.78
C ASN A 117 -2.45 -11.21 -10.30
N TYR A 118 -1.78 -10.26 -10.96
CA TYR A 118 -1.91 -10.09 -12.42
C TYR A 118 -1.51 -11.36 -13.18
N ASP A 119 -0.34 -11.93 -12.86
CA ASP A 119 0.17 -13.14 -13.53
C ASP A 119 -0.76 -14.35 -13.37
N GLU A 120 -1.32 -14.54 -12.16
CA GLU A 120 -2.23 -15.64 -11.88
C GLU A 120 -3.53 -15.52 -12.68
N LEU A 121 -4.04 -14.29 -12.82
CA LEU A 121 -5.24 -14.00 -13.59
C LEU A 121 -5.00 -14.08 -15.09
N SER A 122 -3.84 -13.61 -15.56
CA SER A 122 -3.48 -13.64 -16.99
C SER A 122 -3.41 -15.08 -17.54
N GLN A 123 -2.91 -16.01 -16.74
CA GLN A 123 -2.82 -17.44 -17.12
C GLN A 123 -4.17 -18.14 -17.15
N SER A 124 -5.17 -17.63 -16.43
CA SER A 124 -6.50 -18.26 -16.30
C SER A 124 -7.59 -17.63 -17.17
N MET A 125 -7.29 -16.51 -17.85
CA MET A 125 -8.24 -15.70 -18.60
C MET A 125 -8.03 -15.81 -20.12
N SER A 126 -9.11 -15.56 -20.87
CA SER A 126 -8.99 -15.31 -22.30
C SER A 126 -8.37 -13.94 -22.57
N ASP A 127 -7.66 -13.79 -23.69
CA ASP A 127 -7.03 -12.53 -24.11
C ASP A 127 -7.98 -11.33 -24.09
N GLN A 128 -9.24 -11.53 -24.47
CA GLN A 128 -10.28 -10.51 -24.43
C GLN A 128 -10.56 -10.01 -23.00
N ASN A 129 -10.67 -10.93 -22.04
CA ASN A 129 -10.95 -10.59 -20.65
C ASN A 129 -9.73 -9.91 -20.01
N LEU A 130 -8.52 -10.37 -20.33
CA LEU A 130 -7.28 -9.76 -19.87
C LEU A 130 -7.15 -8.32 -20.38
N THR A 131 -7.43 -8.08 -21.66
CA THR A 131 -7.43 -6.73 -22.26
C THR A 131 -8.45 -5.80 -21.59
N ASN A 132 -9.67 -6.29 -21.35
CA ASN A 132 -10.72 -5.53 -20.68
C ASN A 132 -10.35 -5.17 -19.24
N MET A 133 -9.75 -6.11 -18.52
CA MET A 133 -9.25 -5.93 -17.15
C MET A 133 -8.13 -4.89 -17.09
N SER A 134 -7.13 -5.03 -17.94
CA SER A 134 -6.00 -4.11 -18.04
C SER A 134 -6.46 -2.68 -18.35
N SER A 135 -7.37 -2.54 -19.31
CA SER A 135 -7.99 -1.24 -19.67
C SER A 135 -8.78 -0.64 -18.51
N TYR A 136 -9.52 -1.47 -17.76
CA TYR A 136 -10.25 -1.01 -16.58
C TYR A 136 -9.32 -0.44 -15.51
N VAL A 137 -8.27 -1.19 -15.14
CA VAL A 137 -7.32 -0.75 -14.10
C VAL A 137 -6.60 0.51 -14.53
N GLN A 138 -6.11 0.56 -15.78
CA GLN A 138 -5.45 1.74 -16.33
C GLN A 138 -6.37 2.97 -16.29
N ASN A 139 -7.63 2.84 -16.69
CA ASN A 139 -8.60 3.95 -16.65
C ASN A 139 -8.90 4.38 -15.21
N ALA A 140 -9.06 3.43 -14.28
CA ALA A 140 -9.31 3.73 -12.87
C ALA A 140 -8.14 4.50 -12.24
N LEU A 141 -6.90 4.05 -12.48
CA LEU A 141 -5.68 4.70 -12.00
C LEU A 141 -5.47 6.06 -12.66
N SER A 142 -5.70 6.18 -13.97
CA SER A 142 -5.56 7.46 -14.70
C SER A 142 -6.56 8.50 -14.20
N ASN A 143 -7.81 8.11 -13.97
CA ASN A 143 -8.82 8.99 -13.42
C ASN A 143 -8.48 9.43 -11.99
N TYR A 144 -7.99 8.50 -11.17
CA TYR A 144 -7.54 8.80 -9.81
C TYR A 144 -6.36 9.77 -9.80
N ALA A 145 -5.32 9.49 -10.57
CA ALA A 145 -4.17 10.38 -10.71
C ALA A 145 -4.58 11.78 -11.20
N GLY A 146 -5.49 11.85 -12.17
CA GLY A 146 -6.02 13.11 -12.70
C GLY A 146 -6.78 13.94 -11.65
N GLN A 147 -7.52 13.32 -10.72
CA GLN A 147 -8.20 14.01 -9.62
C GLN A 147 -7.22 14.74 -8.69
N PHE A 148 -6.03 14.20 -8.53
CA PHE A 148 -4.97 14.76 -7.67
C PHE A 148 -3.84 15.41 -8.47
N ASN A 149 -4.11 15.84 -9.71
CA ASN A 149 -3.17 16.56 -10.56
C ASN A 149 -1.80 15.87 -10.68
N SER A 150 -1.80 14.53 -10.69
CA SER A 150 -0.62 13.69 -10.69
C SER A 150 -0.41 13.02 -12.04
N TYR A 151 0.85 12.78 -12.39
CA TYR A 151 1.22 12.07 -13.61
C TYR A 151 1.31 10.58 -13.37
N LEU A 152 0.62 9.80 -14.19
CA LEU A 152 0.67 8.33 -14.17
C LEU A 152 1.21 7.81 -15.49
N LYS A 153 2.14 6.86 -15.43
CA LYS A 153 2.62 6.13 -16.60
C LYS A 153 2.68 4.64 -16.31
N ARG A 154 2.17 3.85 -17.22
CA ARG A 154 2.35 2.40 -17.22
C ARG A 154 3.79 2.07 -17.65
N ILE A 155 4.48 1.21 -16.91
CA ILE A 155 5.84 0.73 -17.20
C ILE A 155 5.77 -0.58 -17.98
N ASP A 156 5.01 -1.54 -17.46
CA ASP A 156 4.76 -2.84 -18.05
C ASP A 156 3.33 -3.32 -17.80
N GLU A 157 3.06 -4.62 -17.80
CA GLU A 157 1.70 -5.16 -17.74
C GLU A 157 1.03 -4.93 -16.40
N ASP A 158 1.78 -4.95 -15.31
CA ASP A 158 1.29 -4.88 -13.93
C ASP A 158 1.92 -3.76 -13.08
N HIS A 159 2.88 -2.98 -13.65
CA HIS A 159 3.55 -1.90 -12.97
C HIS A 159 3.23 -0.52 -13.55
N PHE A 160 3.04 0.45 -12.63
CA PHE A 160 2.85 1.86 -12.98
C PHE A 160 3.75 2.74 -12.11
N ILE A 161 4.16 3.88 -12.66
CA ILE A 161 4.80 4.95 -11.92
C ILE A 161 3.84 6.13 -11.77
N LEU A 162 3.76 6.65 -10.57
CA LEU A 162 3.01 7.85 -10.19
C LEU A 162 4.01 8.94 -9.79
N LEU A 163 3.93 10.10 -10.44
CA LEU A 163 4.68 11.29 -10.04
C LEU A 163 3.68 12.32 -9.53
N THR A 164 3.88 12.79 -8.33
CA THR A 164 2.98 13.75 -7.68
C THR A 164 3.76 14.76 -6.82
N HIS A 165 3.14 15.89 -6.51
CA HIS A 165 3.70 16.84 -5.56
C HIS A 165 3.22 16.56 -4.13
N MET A 166 3.98 17.01 -3.15
CA MET A 166 3.67 16.78 -1.74
C MET A 166 2.28 17.27 -1.33
N HIS A 167 1.82 18.43 -1.86
CA HIS A 167 0.49 18.95 -1.54
C HIS A 167 -0.64 18.09 -2.12
N ASP A 168 -0.43 17.41 -3.26
CA ASP A 168 -1.40 16.50 -3.85
C ASP A 168 -1.33 15.12 -3.19
N LEU A 169 -0.13 14.66 -2.80
CA LEU A 169 0.04 13.47 -1.97
C LEU A 169 -0.73 13.60 -0.65
N ALA A 170 -0.64 14.75 0.04
CA ALA A 170 -1.39 14.99 1.26
C ALA A 170 -2.92 14.82 1.07
N LYS A 171 -3.46 15.26 -0.07
CA LYS A 171 -4.88 15.05 -0.41
C LYS A 171 -5.20 13.57 -0.68
N MET A 172 -4.27 12.82 -1.30
CA MET A 172 -4.42 11.37 -1.46
C MET A 172 -4.42 10.65 -0.11
N GLU A 173 -3.61 11.10 0.85
CA GLU A 173 -3.59 10.56 2.22
C GLU A 173 -4.91 10.89 2.97
N GLU A 174 -5.46 12.10 2.83
CA GLU A 174 -6.77 12.48 3.36
C GLU A 174 -7.90 11.63 2.76
N ASP A 175 -7.85 11.34 1.46
CA ASP A 175 -8.74 10.42 0.74
C ASP A 175 -8.52 8.95 1.15
N LYS A 176 -7.45 8.65 1.92
CA LYS A 176 -7.06 7.29 2.34
C LYS A 176 -6.86 6.33 1.17
N PHE A 177 -6.43 6.86 0.04
CA PHE A 177 -6.22 6.10 -1.18
C PHE A 177 -7.44 5.25 -1.57
N SER A 178 -8.58 5.87 -1.75
CA SER A 178 -9.86 5.22 -2.08
C SER A 178 -9.80 4.37 -3.35
N ILE A 179 -8.79 4.57 -4.19
CA ILE A 179 -8.51 3.76 -5.38
C ILE A 179 -8.37 2.27 -5.05
N LEU A 180 -7.82 1.91 -3.89
CA LEU A 180 -7.70 0.52 -3.44
C LEU A 180 -9.07 -0.14 -3.35
N ASP A 181 -9.99 0.50 -2.63
CA ASP A 181 -11.35 -0.01 -2.43
C ASP A 181 -12.13 -0.05 -3.75
N LYS A 182 -11.95 0.95 -4.61
CA LYS A 182 -12.58 1.04 -5.93
C LYS A 182 -12.16 -0.12 -6.83
N VAL A 183 -10.85 -0.33 -7.01
CA VAL A 183 -10.34 -1.41 -7.86
C VAL A 183 -10.74 -2.76 -7.31
N ARG A 184 -10.61 -3.00 -6.01
CA ARG A 184 -10.99 -4.25 -5.35
C ARG A 184 -12.47 -4.58 -5.55
N THR A 185 -13.35 -3.60 -5.31
CA THR A 185 -14.79 -3.82 -5.36
C THR A 185 -15.28 -4.07 -6.80
N GLU A 186 -14.86 -3.25 -7.73
CA GLU A 186 -15.32 -3.35 -9.12
C GLU A 186 -14.74 -4.56 -9.86
N SER A 187 -13.46 -4.89 -9.60
CA SER A 187 -12.85 -6.09 -10.16
C SER A 187 -13.51 -7.37 -9.62
N SER A 188 -13.84 -7.40 -8.33
CA SER A 188 -14.56 -8.52 -7.71
C SER A 188 -15.96 -8.71 -8.30
N ARG A 189 -16.68 -7.62 -8.60
CA ARG A 189 -18.01 -7.69 -9.26
C ARG A 189 -17.95 -8.32 -10.65
N LYS A 190 -16.82 -8.19 -11.33
CA LYS A 190 -16.57 -8.76 -12.65
C LYS A 190 -15.99 -10.18 -12.59
N ASN A 191 -15.96 -10.82 -11.42
CA ASN A 191 -15.30 -12.10 -11.16
C ASN A 191 -13.79 -12.12 -11.49
N MET A 192 -13.14 -10.96 -11.41
CA MET A 192 -11.72 -10.76 -11.70
C MET A 192 -11.08 -10.04 -10.51
N PRO A 193 -10.95 -10.67 -9.32
CA PRO A 193 -10.53 -9.99 -8.11
C PRO A 193 -9.07 -9.54 -8.21
N LEU A 194 -8.89 -8.23 -8.36
CA LEU A 194 -7.59 -7.55 -8.34
C LEU A 194 -7.48 -6.68 -7.12
N THR A 195 -6.26 -6.53 -6.64
CA THR A 195 -5.87 -5.55 -5.65
C THR A 195 -4.65 -4.77 -6.13
N LEU A 196 -4.37 -3.67 -5.47
CA LEU A 196 -3.22 -2.83 -5.76
C LEU A 196 -2.32 -2.74 -4.55
N SER A 197 -1.02 -2.86 -4.79
CA SER A 197 0.02 -2.52 -3.81
C SER A 197 0.76 -1.27 -4.29
N ILE A 198 0.94 -0.30 -3.40
CA ILE A 198 1.53 1.00 -3.76
C ILE A 198 2.61 1.35 -2.74
N GLY A 199 3.81 1.68 -3.23
CA GLY A 199 4.88 2.25 -2.43
C GLY A 199 5.15 3.68 -2.85
N ILE A 200 5.05 4.64 -1.93
CA ILE A 200 5.28 6.07 -2.20
C ILE A 200 6.42 6.56 -1.32
N ALA A 201 7.35 7.30 -1.92
CA ALA A 201 8.45 7.94 -1.22
C ALA A 201 8.65 9.39 -1.66
N PHE A 202 9.23 10.17 -0.75
CA PHE A 202 9.57 11.58 -0.95
C PHE A 202 10.67 12.01 0.02
N GLY A 203 11.18 13.21 -0.17
CA GLY A 203 11.98 13.86 0.89
C GLY A 203 13.49 13.69 0.78
N SER A 204 14.01 12.94 -0.20
CA SER A 204 15.44 12.94 -0.52
C SER A 204 15.80 14.03 -1.53
N GLU A 205 17.09 14.37 -1.62
CA GLU A 205 17.64 15.31 -2.61
C GLU A 205 17.82 14.63 -3.97
N SER A 206 18.03 13.31 -3.99
CA SER A 206 18.25 12.51 -5.19
C SER A 206 16.97 11.81 -5.65
N LEU A 207 16.61 11.94 -6.94
CA LEU A 207 15.49 11.21 -7.54
C LEU A 207 15.70 9.69 -7.49
N ASN A 208 16.95 9.23 -7.62
CA ASN A 208 17.26 7.80 -7.52
C ASN A 208 16.94 7.28 -6.11
N GLU A 209 17.36 8.00 -5.07
CA GLU A 209 17.05 7.60 -3.69
C GLU A 209 15.55 7.58 -3.40
N ILE A 210 14.78 8.54 -3.96
CA ILE A 210 13.32 8.53 -3.83
C ILE A 210 12.73 7.31 -4.55
N ALA A 211 13.22 6.96 -5.73
CA ALA A 211 12.75 5.81 -6.49
C ALA A 211 13.07 4.48 -5.77
N ASP A 212 14.31 4.33 -5.26
CA ASP A 212 14.72 3.13 -4.50
C ASP A 212 13.91 3.00 -3.20
N GLN A 213 13.63 4.11 -2.53
CA GLN A 213 12.78 4.10 -1.35
C GLN A 213 11.32 3.78 -1.69
N ALA A 214 10.80 4.26 -2.83
CA ALA A 214 9.46 3.90 -3.31
C ALA A 214 9.35 2.40 -3.60
N GLN A 215 10.41 1.80 -4.19
CA GLN A 215 10.49 0.35 -4.39
C GLN A 215 10.49 -0.39 -3.04
N SER A 216 11.32 0.04 -2.10
CA SER A 216 11.36 -0.58 -0.76
C SER A 216 10.01 -0.48 -0.04
N ASN A 217 9.28 0.62 -0.23
CA ASN A 217 7.94 0.81 0.34
C ASN A 217 6.90 -0.09 -0.36
N LEU A 218 7.03 -0.31 -1.67
CA LEU A 218 6.21 -1.28 -2.41
C LEU A 218 6.48 -2.70 -1.93
N ASP A 219 7.76 -3.08 -1.78
CA ASP A 219 8.15 -4.39 -1.25
C ASP A 219 7.59 -4.60 0.17
N LEU A 220 7.58 -3.54 0.99
CA LEU A 220 6.97 -3.58 2.31
C LEU A 220 5.44 -3.78 2.23
N ALA A 221 4.75 -3.14 1.29
CA ALA A 221 3.32 -3.35 1.05
C ALA A 221 3.04 -4.79 0.64
N LEU A 222 3.82 -5.33 -0.29
CA LEU A 222 3.72 -6.72 -0.77
C LEU A 222 4.04 -7.73 0.34
N GLY A 223 5.12 -7.51 1.09
CA GLY A 223 5.52 -8.37 2.21
C GLY A 223 4.49 -8.44 3.34
N ARG A 224 3.65 -7.41 3.49
CA ARG A 224 2.52 -7.39 4.43
C ARG A 224 1.24 -8.00 3.85
N GLY A 225 1.31 -8.50 2.62
CA GLY A 225 0.25 -9.23 1.93
C GLY A 225 -0.49 -8.46 0.86
N GLY A 226 0.01 -7.31 0.42
CA GLY A 226 -0.60 -6.51 -0.65
C GLY A 226 -1.86 -5.77 -0.24
N ASP A 227 -2.59 -5.23 -1.23
CA ASP A 227 -3.84 -4.49 -1.06
C ASP A 227 -3.70 -3.27 -0.13
N GLN A 228 -2.59 -2.56 -0.23
CA GLN A 228 -2.29 -1.43 0.65
C GLN A 228 -1.32 -0.43 0.02
N VAL A 229 -1.31 0.77 0.59
CA VAL A 229 -0.33 1.81 0.28
C VAL A 229 0.60 1.98 1.47
N VAL A 230 1.88 2.07 1.19
CA VAL A 230 2.92 2.48 2.13
C VAL A 230 3.48 3.81 1.68
N VAL A 231 3.32 4.82 2.53
CA VAL A 231 3.89 6.17 2.33
C VAL A 231 4.99 6.38 3.35
N LYS A 232 6.20 6.64 2.91
CA LYS A 232 7.32 6.85 3.83
C LYS A 232 8.32 7.87 3.29
N GLN A 233 8.71 8.81 4.14
CA GLN A 233 9.87 9.67 3.94
C GLN A 233 11.11 9.00 4.55
N SER A 234 12.27 9.15 3.92
CA SER A 234 13.53 8.64 4.46
C SER A 234 13.77 9.16 5.89
N GLY A 235 14.12 8.23 6.81
CA GLY A 235 14.35 8.56 8.22
C GLY A 235 13.10 8.77 9.08
N HIS A 236 11.89 8.63 8.53
CA HIS A 236 10.61 8.78 9.26
C HIS A 236 9.84 7.46 9.33
N GLU A 237 8.82 7.42 10.17
CA GLU A 237 7.91 6.28 10.26
C GLU A 237 7.07 6.14 8.99
N ALA A 238 6.69 4.89 8.67
CA ALA A 238 5.85 4.60 7.51
C ALA A 238 4.36 4.76 7.87
N HIS A 239 3.60 5.38 6.98
CA HIS A 239 2.15 5.41 7.04
C HIS A 239 1.56 4.31 6.16
N PHE A 240 0.54 3.63 6.66
CA PHE A 240 -0.11 2.51 5.99
C PHE A 240 -1.57 2.81 5.73
N TYR A 241 -2.03 2.58 4.51
CA TYR A 241 -3.42 2.75 4.08
C TYR A 241 -3.93 1.46 3.43
N GLY A 242 -5.17 1.07 3.65
CA GLY A 242 -5.71 -0.19 3.17
C GLY A 242 -5.43 -1.36 4.12
N GLY A 243 -5.15 -2.54 3.57
CA GLY A 243 -4.84 -3.74 4.39
C GLY A 243 -6.03 -4.27 5.20
N LYS A 244 -7.27 -3.88 4.86
CA LYS A 244 -8.50 -4.31 5.56
C LYS A 244 -8.87 -5.76 5.31
N SER A 245 -8.21 -6.39 4.36
CA SER A 245 -8.39 -7.78 4.04
C SER A 245 -7.21 -8.58 4.56
N ASN A 246 -7.46 -9.74 5.18
CA ASN A 246 -6.38 -10.69 5.45
C ASN A 246 -5.92 -11.25 4.08
N PRO A 247 -4.73 -10.83 3.57
CA PRO A 247 -4.36 -11.07 2.17
C PRO A 247 -4.09 -12.54 1.89
N MET A 248 -3.51 -13.25 2.87
CA MET A 248 -3.26 -14.69 2.78
C MET A 248 -4.57 -15.48 2.65
N GLU A 249 -5.58 -15.12 3.44
CA GLU A 249 -6.86 -15.82 3.43
C GLU A 249 -7.70 -15.53 2.18
N LYS A 250 -7.66 -14.30 1.66
CA LYS A 250 -8.36 -13.96 0.40
C LYS A 250 -7.68 -14.52 -0.84
N ARG A 251 -6.35 -14.43 -0.91
CA ARG A 251 -5.55 -15.02 -2.00
C ARG A 251 -5.84 -16.50 -2.13
N THR A 252 -5.79 -17.22 -1.01
CA THR A 252 -6.07 -18.66 -0.97
C THR A 252 -7.52 -18.97 -1.32
N ARG A 253 -8.49 -18.19 -0.83
CA ARG A 253 -9.92 -18.44 -1.10
C ARG A 253 -10.32 -18.15 -2.55
N VAL A 254 -9.79 -17.07 -3.16
CA VAL A 254 -10.10 -16.74 -4.56
C VAL A 254 -9.49 -17.77 -5.49
N ARG A 255 -8.21 -18.08 -5.29
CA ARG A 255 -7.51 -19.13 -6.04
C ARG A 255 -8.17 -20.48 -5.87
N ALA A 256 -8.50 -20.87 -4.63
CA ALA A 256 -9.23 -22.12 -4.36
C ALA A 256 -10.59 -22.17 -5.06
N ARG A 257 -11.33 -21.05 -5.10
CA ARG A 257 -12.62 -20.98 -5.79
C ARG A 257 -12.48 -21.09 -7.32
N MET A 258 -11.47 -20.41 -7.90
CA MET A 258 -11.20 -20.50 -9.34
C MET A 258 -10.74 -21.90 -9.74
N VAL A 259 -9.81 -22.49 -8.98
CA VAL A 259 -9.39 -23.89 -9.20
C VAL A 259 -10.54 -24.86 -9.03
N SER A 260 -11.39 -24.69 -8.01
CA SER A 260 -12.58 -25.52 -7.82
C SER A 260 -13.54 -25.43 -8.99
N GLN A 261 -13.79 -24.21 -9.52
CA GLN A 261 -14.64 -24.04 -10.71
C GLN A 261 -14.04 -24.68 -11.96
N ALA A 262 -12.74 -24.52 -12.18
CA ALA A 262 -12.03 -25.17 -13.29
C ALA A 262 -12.10 -26.69 -13.19
N LEU A 263 -11.91 -27.26 -11.98
CA LEU A 263 -12.05 -28.70 -11.74
C LEU A 263 -13.47 -29.19 -12.02
N VAL A 264 -14.50 -28.45 -11.62
CA VAL A 264 -15.90 -28.80 -11.90
C VAL A 264 -16.17 -28.83 -13.40
N GLU A 265 -15.63 -27.90 -14.17
CA GLU A 265 -15.75 -27.94 -15.64
C GLU A 265 -15.00 -29.12 -16.25
N LEU A 266 -13.81 -29.45 -15.76
CA LEU A 266 -13.02 -30.60 -16.20
C LEU A 266 -13.73 -31.94 -15.88
N PHE A 267 -14.51 -32.02 -14.79
CA PHE A 267 -15.24 -33.22 -14.41
C PHE A 267 -16.48 -33.47 -15.27
N LYS A 268 -16.92 -32.49 -16.08
CA LYS A 268 -18.06 -32.71 -17.00
C LYS A 268 -17.66 -33.66 -18.11
N GLY A 269 -18.39 -34.77 -18.21
CA GLY A 269 -18.15 -35.79 -19.24
C GLY A 269 -17.05 -36.80 -18.92
N VAL A 270 -16.51 -36.76 -17.71
CA VAL A 270 -15.50 -37.69 -17.20
C VAL A 270 -16.23 -38.87 -16.49
N ASP A 271 -15.84 -40.10 -16.80
CA ASP A 271 -16.40 -41.31 -16.17
C ASP A 271 -15.75 -41.61 -14.81
N HIS A 272 -14.45 -41.43 -14.69
CA HIS A 272 -13.68 -41.66 -13.46
C HIS A 272 -12.54 -40.67 -13.30
N VAL A 273 -12.39 -40.11 -12.12
CA VAL A 273 -11.26 -39.26 -11.74
C VAL A 273 -10.28 -40.06 -10.88
N PHE A 274 -9.13 -40.35 -11.44
CA PHE A 274 -8.00 -40.95 -10.70
C PHE A 274 -7.11 -39.84 -10.15
N VAL A 275 -6.72 -39.94 -8.88
CA VAL A 275 -5.86 -38.96 -8.24
C VAL A 275 -4.61 -39.65 -7.70
N GLN A 276 -3.43 -39.18 -8.08
CA GLN A 276 -2.19 -39.73 -7.54
C GLN A 276 -1.20 -38.61 -7.21
N GLY A 277 -0.29 -38.87 -6.28
CA GLY A 277 0.80 -38.01 -5.88
C GLY A 277 2.16 -38.49 -6.39
N HIS A 278 3.19 -38.18 -5.60
CA HIS A 278 4.54 -38.67 -5.82
C HIS A 278 4.76 -40.10 -5.27
N ARG A 279 5.84 -40.77 -5.71
CA ARG A 279 6.14 -42.18 -5.46
C ARG A 279 6.12 -42.61 -3.98
N ASN A 280 6.55 -41.73 -3.08
CA ASN A 280 6.53 -41.99 -1.63
C ASN A 280 5.58 -41.00 -0.97
N PRO A 281 4.26 -41.17 -1.12
CA PRO A 281 3.29 -40.16 -0.71
C PRO A 281 3.38 -39.90 0.81
N ASP A 282 3.32 -38.63 1.15
CA ASP A 282 3.24 -38.16 2.53
C ASP A 282 1.80 -37.69 2.87
N LEU A 283 1.62 -37.09 4.03
CA LEU A 283 0.29 -36.65 4.47
C LEU A 283 -0.26 -35.50 3.62
N ASP A 284 0.59 -34.68 3.01
CA ASP A 284 0.17 -33.58 2.15
C ASP A 284 -0.31 -34.10 0.79
N ALA A 285 0.42 -35.04 0.20
CA ALA A 285 0.02 -35.71 -1.03
C ALA A 285 -1.32 -36.44 -0.87
N ILE A 286 -1.50 -37.20 0.20
CA ILE A 286 -2.75 -37.96 0.46
C ILE A 286 -3.89 -37.03 0.84
N GLY A 287 -3.66 -36.03 1.68
CA GLY A 287 -4.68 -35.06 2.10
C GLY A 287 -5.25 -34.27 0.91
N SER A 288 -4.38 -33.78 0.02
CA SER A 288 -4.78 -33.09 -1.20
C SER A 288 -5.52 -34.01 -2.18
N ALA A 289 -5.05 -35.26 -2.34
CA ALA A 289 -5.73 -36.26 -3.19
C ALA A 289 -7.16 -36.58 -2.71
N ILE A 290 -7.34 -36.79 -1.39
CA ILE A 290 -8.67 -37.00 -0.80
C ILE A 290 -9.58 -35.77 -1.01
N GLY A 291 -9.01 -34.56 -0.92
CA GLY A 291 -9.74 -33.34 -1.21
C GLY A 291 -10.31 -33.29 -2.63
N ILE A 292 -9.53 -33.66 -3.63
CA ILE A 292 -9.96 -33.75 -5.04
C ILE A 292 -11.05 -34.83 -5.22
N VAL A 293 -10.83 -36.02 -4.66
CA VAL A 293 -11.85 -37.11 -4.69
C VAL A 293 -13.17 -36.63 -4.09
N LYS A 294 -13.13 -35.90 -2.98
CA LYS A 294 -14.34 -35.36 -2.36
C LYS A 294 -15.06 -34.35 -3.26
N ILE A 295 -14.32 -33.46 -3.93
CA ILE A 295 -14.89 -32.49 -4.86
C ILE A 295 -15.56 -33.23 -6.04
N ALA A 296 -14.88 -34.21 -6.68
CA ALA A 296 -15.42 -34.96 -7.80
C ALA A 296 -16.71 -35.72 -7.40
N ARG A 297 -16.71 -36.38 -6.25
CA ARG A 297 -17.89 -37.14 -5.76
C ARG A 297 -19.07 -36.23 -5.42
N ILE A 298 -18.86 -35.03 -4.91
CA ILE A 298 -19.94 -34.06 -4.69
C ILE A 298 -20.62 -33.66 -6.01
N HIS A 299 -19.87 -33.68 -7.11
CA HIS A 299 -20.37 -33.37 -8.45
C HIS A 299 -20.87 -34.64 -9.21
N GLY A 300 -20.99 -35.78 -8.53
CA GLY A 300 -21.56 -36.99 -9.08
C GLY A 300 -20.60 -37.81 -9.94
N VAL A 301 -19.31 -37.54 -9.92
CA VAL A 301 -18.27 -38.24 -10.69
C VAL A 301 -17.61 -39.28 -9.80
N LYS A 302 -17.44 -40.52 -10.31
CA LYS A 302 -16.63 -41.54 -9.64
C LYS A 302 -15.20 -41.05 -9.48
N ALA A 303 -14.61 -41.17 -8.28
CA ALA A 303 -13.25 -40.69 -8.04
C ALA A 303 -12.56 -41.54 -6.99
N SER A 304 -11.27 -41.81 -7.17
CA SER A 304 -10.46 -42.63 -6.29
C SER A 304 -9.01 -42.14 -6.23
N VAL A 305 -8.38 -42.29 -5.06
CA VAL A 305 -6.94 -42.07 -4.87
C VAL A 305 -6.21 -43.36 -5.26
N VAL A 306 -5.30 -43.27 -6.21
CA VAL A 306 -4.46 -44.40 -6.63
C VAL A 306 -3.36 -44.62 -5.59
N LEU A 307 -3.51 -45.68 -4.80
CA LEU A 307 -2.60 -45.98 -3.69
C LEU A 307 -2.67 -47.46 -3.33
N ASP A 308 -1.53 -48.11 -3.23
CA ASP A 308 -1.41 -49.40 -2.59
C ASP A 308 -1.37 -49.22 -1.06
N VAL A 309 -2.51 -49.42 -0.42
CA VAL A 309 -2.69 -49.19 1.02
C VAL A 309 -1.88 -50.14 1.91
N ASP A 310 -1.44 -51.26 1.37
CA ASP A 310 -0.64 -52.24 2.11
C ASP A 310 0.86 -51.91 2.11
N HIS A 311 1.29 -51.02 1.22
CA HIS A 311 2.69 -50.63 1.03
C HIS A 311 2.89 -49.11 1.19
N VAL A 312 2.42 -48.53 2.29
CA VAL A 312 2.57 -47.09 2.61
C VAL A 312 3.51 -46.88 3.80
N ASN A 313 4.01 -45.67 3.93
CA ASN A 313 4.76 -45.27 5.11
C ASN A 313 3.89 -45.26 6.38
N TYR A 314 4.54 -45.25 7.55
CA TYR A 314 3.87 -45.36 8.86
C TYR A 314 2.82 -44.27 9.07
N ASP A 315 3.11 -43.01 8.72
CA ASP A 315 2.22 -41.88 8.98
C ASP A 315 0.98 -41.92 8.09
N VAL A 316 1.11 -42.27 6.83
CA VAL A 316 0.01 -42.49 5.90
C VAL A 316 -0.84 -43.69 6.34
N GLY A 317 -0.20 -44.79 6.76
CA GLY A 317 -0.92 -45.96 7.31
C GLY A 317 -1.75 -45.60 8.52
N ARG A 318 -1.23 -44.79 9.45
CA ARG A 318 -2.00 -44.27 10.61
C ARG A 318 -3.19 -43.40 10.19
N LEU A 319 -3.02 -42.56 9.16
CA LEU A 319 -4.12 -41.74 8.62
C LEU A 319 -5.23 -42.65 8.07
N ILE A 320 -4.89 -43.62 7.22
CA ILE A 320 -5.85 -44.57 6.61
C ILE A 320 -6.59 -45.31 7.70
N ALA A 321 -5.90 -45.85 8.72
CA ALA A 321 -6.55 -46.57 9.83
C ALA A 321 -7.53 -45.66 10.59
N LYS A 322 -7.20 -44.40 10.81
CA LYS A 322 -8.11 -43.43 11.45
C LYS A 322 -9.32 -43.11 10.58
N MET A 323 -9.14 -42.99 9.26
CA MET A 323 -10.24 -42.79 8.31
C MET A 323 -11.22 -43.96 8.30
N GLN A 324 -10.70 -45.17 8.29
CA GLN A 324 -11.51 -46.40 8.37
C GLN A 324 -12.29 -46.49 9.69
N ALA A 325 -11.63 -46.16 10.81
CA ALA A 325 -12.28 -46.12 12.13
C ALA A 325 -13.38 -45.05 12.20
N ALA A 326 -13.25 -43.95 11.46
CA ALA A 326 -14.24 -42.87 11.34
C ALA A 326 -15.38 -43.18 10.34
N GLY A 327 -15.41 -44.38 9.73
CA GLY A 327 -16.44 -44.75 8.78
C GLY A 327 -16.29 -44.11 7.38
N ILE A 328 -15.10 -43.58 7.06
CA ILE A 328 -14.83 -43.11 5.70
C ILE A 328 -14.60 -44.30 4.82
N ASP A 329 -15.39 -44.42 3.74
CA ASP A 329 -15.48 -45.57 2.86
C ASP A 329 -14.13 -46.07 2.35
N LYS A 330 -13.97 -47.42 2.33
CA LYS A 330 -12.80 -48.09 1.75
C LYS A 330 -12.62 -47.79 0.25
N ASP A 331 -13.70 -47.39 -0.41
CA ASP A 331 -13.75 -47.07 -1.84
C ASP A 331 -13.03 -45.77 -2.25
N VAL A 332 -12.43 -45.03 -1.27
CA VAL A 332 -11.63 -43.83 -1.57
C VAL A 332 -10.33 -44.23 -2.25
N PHE A 333 -9.79 -45.39 -1.94
CA PHE A 333 -8.50 -45.86 -2.46
C PHE A 333 -8.69 -46.98 -3.48
N ILE A 334 -7.92 -46.94 -4.55
CA ILE A 334 -7.86 -47.98 -5.59
C ILE A 334 -6.40 -48.40 -5.79
N SER A 335 -6.15 -49.71 -5.98
CA SER A 335 -4.81 -50.16 -6.29
C SER A 335 -4.35 -49.67 -7.67
N PRO A 336 -3.01 -49.46 -7.91
CA PRO A 336 -2.49 -49.09 -9.23
C PRO A 336 -2.99 -50.05 -10.34
N LYS A 337 -3.00 -51.35 -10.06
CA LYS A 337 -3.47 -52.37 -11.01
C LYS A 337 -4.94 -52.21 -11.38
N ASP A 338 -5.80 -52.07 -10.37
CA ASP A 338 -7.26 -51.93 -10.61
C ASP A 338 -7.53 -50.56 -11.30
N ALA A 339 -6.80 -49.52 -10.95
CA ALA A 339 -6.89 -48.20 -11.61
C ALA A 339 -6.57 -48.28 -13.10
N LEU A 340 -5.52 -49.01 -13.47
CA LEU A 340 -5.15 -49.22 -14.87
C LEU A 340 -6.19 -50.04 -15.64
N GLU A 341 -6.78 -51.05 -14.99
CA GLU A 341 -7.86 -51.86 -15.57
C GLU A 341 -9.16 -51.06 -15.75
N GLU A 342 -9.49 -50.14 -14.82
CA GLU A 342 -10.70 -49.31 -14.89
C GLU A 342 -10.55 -48.06 -15.76
N ALA A 343 -9.31 -47.65 -16.09
CA ALA A 343 -9.06 -46.43 -16.85
C ALA A 343 -9.53 -46.52 -18.29
N THR A 344 -10.36 -45.60 -18.73
CA THR A 344 -10.87 -45.41 -20.08
C THR A 344 -10.29 -44.13 -20.74
N ASP A 345 -10.63 -43.91 -22.00
CA ASP A 345 -10.22 -42.68 -22.70
C ASP A 345 -11.06 -41.44 -22.22
N GLU A 346 -12.12 -41.66 -21.45
CA GLU A 346 -12.94 -40.60 -20.81
C GLU A 346 -12.54 -40.37 -19.36
N SER A 347 -11.52 -41.06 -18.84
CA SER A 347 -11.04 -40.89 -17.48
C SER A 347 -10.08 -39.74 -17.35
N LEU A 348 -10.10 -39.05 -16.20
CA LEU A 348 -9.21 -37.92 -15.89
C LEU A 348 -8.18 -38.31 -14.82
N LEU A 349 -6.92 -38.02 -15.07
CA LEU A 349 -5.86 -38.12 -14.07
C LEU A 349 -5.55 -36.74 -13.47
N VAL A 350 -5.63 -36.65 -12.15
CA VAL A 350 -5.22 -35.48 -11.39
C VAL A 350 -3.99 -35.80 -10.58
N LEU A 351 -2.96 -34.97 -10.73
CA LEU A 351 -1.71 -35.07 -9.99
C LEU A 351 -1.70 -34.08 -8.83
N THR A 352 -1.47 -34.57 -7.62
CA THR A 352 -1.37 -33.74 -6.41
C THR A 352 0.02 -33.88 -5.81
N ASP A 353 0.56 -32.75 -5.30
CA ASP A 353 1.91 -32.70 -4.74
C ASP A 353 2.97 -33.35 -5.63
N HIS A 354 2.97 -32.96 -6.89
CA HIS A 354 3.72 -33.58 -7.96
C HIS A 354 4.49 -32.52 -8.78
N SER A 355 5.82 -32.68 -8.90
CA SER A 355 6.67 -31.69 -9.58
C SER A 355 7.25 -32.18 -10.93
N LYS A 356 7.38 -33.47 -11.14
CA LYS A 356 7.99 -34.03 -12.35
C LYS A 356 7.67 -35.53 -12.54
N TYR A 357 7.62 -35.97 -13.79
CA TYR A 357 7.33 -37.34 -14.17
C TYR A 357 8.14 -38.41 -13.41
N SER A 358 9.43 -38.20 -13.18
CA SER A 358 10.30 -39.19 -12.52
C SER A 358 9.93 -39.55 -11.08
N ILE A 359 9.06 -38.79 -10.45
CA ILE A 359 8.55 -39.04 -9.10
C ILE A 359 7.08 -39.47 -9.07
N THR A 360 6.44 -39.66 -10.20
CA THR A 360 5.04 -40.10 -10.30
C THR A 360 4.84 -41.41 -9.53
N TYR A 361 3.70 -41.52 -8.83
CA TYR A 361 3.37 -42.72 -8.04
C TYR A 361 3.21 -43.95 -8.95
N ASP A 362 2.32 -43.87 -9.94
CA ASP A 362 2.12 -44.89 -10.98
C ASP A 362 2.41 -44.30 -12.38
N PRO A 363 3.57 -44.56 -12.97
CA PRO A 363 3.90 -44.10 -14.30
C PRO A 363 3.07 -44.77 -15.43
N GLU A 364 2.59 -46.00 -15.26
CA GLU A 364 1.85 -46.71 -16.30
C GLU A 364 0.46 -46.05 -16.46
N LEU A 365 -0.22 -45.75 -15.37
CA LEU A 365 -1.49 -45.02 -15.40
C LEU A 365 -1.32 -43.62 -15.95
N TYR A 366 -0.20 -42.92 -15.56
CA TYR A 366 0.12 -41.61 -16.12
C TYR A 366 0.26 -41.65 -17.64
N ASP A 367 1.04 -42.61 -18.17
CA ASP A 367 1.24 -42.73 -19.62
C ASP A 367 -0.02 -43.13 -20.35
N ARG A 368 -0.92 -43.91 -19.73
CA ARG A 368 -2.22 -44.32 -20.26
C ARG A 368 -3.19 -43.13 -20.41
N LEU A 369 -3.19 -42.21 -19.47
CA LEU A 369 -4.13 -41.07 -19.39
C LEU A 369 -3.52 -39.70 -19.80
N LYS A 370 -2.33 -39.71 -20.36
CA LYS A 370 -1.60 -38.51 -20.73
C LYS A 370 -2.16 -37.76 -21.96
N ASN A 371 -2.95 -38.42 -22.79
CA ASN A 371 -3.41 -37.90 -24.10
C ASN A 371 -4.70 -37.14 -24.00
#